data_b6ee26f448402e2fdf714bf13622304f
#
_entry.id   b6ee26f448402e2fdf714bf13622304f
#
_cell.length_a   1.000
_cell.length_b   1.000
_cell.length_c   1.000
_cell.angle_alpha   90.00
_cell.angle_beta   90.00
_cell.angle_gamma   90.00
#
_symmetry.space_group_name_H-M   'P 1'
#
loop_
_entity.id
_entity.type
_entity.pdbx_description
1 polymer ?
#
loop_
_entity_poly.entity_id
_entity_poly.type
_entity_poly.pdbx_seq_one_letter_code
_entity_poly.pdbx_strand_id
1 'polypeptide(L)'
;MKSPLLKLIAMALAASTTFAAHAHAEELHVMTSGGFTAAYKQLGPKFAAATGNTLDTTLGPSMGKSPEAIPQRLARGEPADVVIMVGYALDDLIRDGKVRADSRVELADSRIGMVVRDGAPKPDIASIDGLKQTLLHAKSIAYSDSASGVYIERELFKRLGVEEQVAPKAKMVPRIPVASVVANGEYEIGFQQVSELLPVKGATFVGKIPESVQSVTRYAAGIPVGAQHPEEAKALLNYLASPGAQADVQATGLDSVPAR
;
A
#
# COMPACT_ATOMS: atom_id res chain seq x y z
N MET A 1 27.11 -66.58 55.91
CA MET A 1 28.07 -65.46 55.89
C MET A 1 27.78 -64.61 54.64
N LYS A 2 27.31 -63.46 54.91
CA LYS A 2 27.23 -62.17 54.13
C LYS A 2 27.15 -62.29 52.60
N SER A 3 25.91 -62.12 52.04
CA SER A 3 25.64 -61.58 50.69
C SER A 3 25.79 -60.06 50.62
N PRO A 4 26.36 -59.53 49.57
CA PRO A 4 26.13 -58.11 49.27
C PRO A 4 25.05 -57.92 48.22
N LEU A 5 24.11 -57.09 48.56
CA LEU A 5 22.98 -56.58 47.77
C LEU A 5 23.50 -55.77 46.60
N LEU A 6 23.20 -56.21 45.38
CA LEU A 6 23.47 -55.46 44.15
C LEU A 6 22.32 -54.50 43.93
N LYS A 7 22.56 -53.20 44.14
CA LYS A 7 21.61 -52.12 43.81
C LYS A 7 21.67 -51.86 42.32
N LEU A 8 20.64 -52.28 41.57
CA LEU A 8 20.40 -51.74 40.21
C LEU A 8 19.83 -50.35 40.31
N ILE A 9 20.60 -49.38 39.87
CA ILE A 9 20.12 -48.03 39.60
C ILE A 9 19.64 -48.01 38.15
N ALA A 10 18.31 -48.03 37.95
CA ALA A 10 17.70 -47.77 36.66
C ALA A 10 17.75 -46.26 36.38
N MET A 11 18.62 -45.84 35.50
CA MET A 11 18.72 -44.50 35.01
C MET A 11 17.70 -44.32 33.87
N ALA A 12 16.54 -43.76 34.17
CA ALA A 12 15.53 -43.39 33.18
C ALA A 12 16.02 -42.16 32.42
N LEU A 13 16.49 -42.38 31.20
CA LEU A 13 16.80 -41.29 30.23
C LEU A 13 15.46 -40.79 29.67
N ALA A 14 14.93 -39.71 30.22
CA ALA A 14 13.81 -38.97 29.62
C ALA A 14 14.30 -38.28 28.35
N ALA A 15 14.09 -38.92 27.21
CA ALA A 15 14.29 -38.27 25.91
C ALA A 15 13.19 -37.21 25.73
N SER A 16 13.53 -35.96 26.06
CA SER A 16 12.69 -34.83 25.71
C SER A 16 12.79 -34.61 24.18
N THR A 17 11.86 -35.19 23.44
CA THR A 17 11.66 -34.87 22.03
C THR A 17 11.06 -33.48 21.97
N THR A 18 11.89 -32.44 21.82
CA THR A 18 11.47 -31.12 21.36
C THR A 18 10.94 -31.31 19.95
N PHE A 19 9.62 -31.34 19.82
CA PHE A 19 8.96 -31.10 18.54
C PHE A 19 9.27 -29.63 18.17
N ALA A 20 10.34 -29.45 17.41
CA ALA A 20 10.48 -28.21 16.64
C ALA A 20 9.34 -28.25 15.62
N ALA A 21 8.30 -27.48 15.87
CA ALA A 21 7.31 -27.19 14.86
C ALA A 21 8.09 -26.53 13.69
N HIS A 22 8.39 -27.33 12.66
CA HIS A 22 8.86 -26.79 11.39
C HIS A 22 7.67 -25.99 10.86
N ALA A 23 7.75 -24.67 10.95
CA ALA A 23 6.86 -23.83 10.17
C ALA A 23 7.08 -24.24 8.71
N HIS A 24 6.09 -24.90 8.11
CA HIS A 24 6.11 -25.16 6.68
C HIS A 24 6.16 -23.80 5.98
N ALA A 25 7.07 -23.70 5.03
CA ALA A 25 7.13 -22.55 4.14
C ALA A 25 5.90 -22.61 3.24
N GLU A 26 5.04 -21.60 3.34
CA GLU A 26 3.81 -21.52 2.55
C GLU A 26 3.92 -20.43 1.48
N GLU A 27 3.16 -20.58 0.40
CA GLU A 27 3.02 -19.55 -0.61
C GLU A 27 1.78 -18.70 -0.32
N LEU A 28 2.00 -17.44 0.02
CA LEU A 28 0.92 -16.48 0.31
C LEU A 28 0.55 -15.70 -0.94
N HIS A 29 -0.72 -15.74 -1.31
CA HIS A 29 -1.27 -14.90 -2.36
C HIS A 29 -1.64 -13.52 -1.80
N VAL A 30 -0.92 -12.48 -2.24
CA VAL A 30 -1.09 -11.11 -1.75
C VAL A 30 -1.60 -10.23 -2.88
N MET A 31 -2.78 -9.64 -2.71
CA MET A 31 -3.28 -8.60 -3.61
C MET A 31 -3.00 -7.23 -3.02
N THR A 32 -2.29 -6.36 -3.74
CA THR A 32 -1.95 -5.01 -3.26
C THR A 32 -2.28 -3.93 -4.27
N SER A 33 -2.72 -2.77 -3.78
CA SER A 33 -3.01 -1.60 -4.61
C SER A 33 -1.88 -0.57 -4.58
N GLY A 34 -1.86 0.30 -5.59
CA GLY A 34 -0.75 1.18 -5.95
C GLY A 34 -0.04 1.89 -4.80
N GLY A 35 -0.78 2.61 -3.96
CA GLY A 35 -0.14 3.51 -2.99
C GLY A 35 0.69 2.85 -1.90
N PHE A 36 0.41 1.57 -1.53
CA PHE A 36 1.26 0.83 -0.58
C PHE A 36 2.29 -0.08 -1.27
N THR A 37 2.22 -0.21 -2.60
CA THR A 37 3.06 -1.15 -3.37
C THR A 37 4.55 -0.90 -3.18
N ALA A 38 4.98 0.36 -3.11
CA ALA A 38 6.41 0.69 -2.93
C ALA A 38 6.94 0.19 -1.58
N ALA A 39 6.18 0.40 -0.50
CA ALA A 39 6.52 -0.11 0.84
C ALA A 39 6.46 -1.65 0.88
N TYR A 40 5.42 -2.24 0.30
CA TYR A 40 5.29 -3.69 0.23
C TYR A 40 6.45 -4.37 -0.51
N LYS A 41 6.92 -3.80 -1.62
CA LYS A 41 8.09 -4.32 -2.36
C LYS A 41 9.40 -4.29 -1.56
N GLN A 42 9.51 -3.43 -0.55
CA GLN A 42 10.66 -3.42 0.36
C GLN A 42 10.47 -4.39 1.53
N LEU A 43 9.27 -4.45 2.10
CA LEU A 43 8.96 -5.22 3.29
C LEU A 43 8.68 -6.71 3.00
N GLY A 44 8.00 -7.01 1.90
CA GLY A 44 7.63 -8.38 1.54
C GLY A 44 8.82 -9.33 1.44
N PRO A 45 9.90 -8.99 0.69
CA PRO A 45 11.09 -9.84 0.64
C PRO A 45 11.78 -10.03 1.99
N LYS A 46 11.76 -9.03 2.88
CA LYS A 46 12.30 -9.14 4.24
C LYS A 46 11.48 -10.13 5.08
N PHE A 47 10.15 -10.05 4.98
CA PHE A 47 9.25 -11.02 5.63
C PHE A 47 9.49 -12.43 5.11
N ALA A 48 9.52 -12.60 3.79
CA ALA A 48 9.76 -13.90 3.15
C ALA A 48 11.10 -14.52 3.61
N ALA A 49 12.18 -13.73 3.64
CA ALA A 49 13.48 -14.17 4.11
C ALA A 49 13.50 -14.56 5.61
N ALA A 50 12.72 -13.86 6.43
CA ALA A 50 12.64 -14.11 7.88
C ALA A 50 11.81 -15.33 8.25
N THR A 51 10.79 -15.68 7.43
CA THR A 51 9.84 -16.75 7.74
C THR A 51 10.01 -18.01 6.90
N GLY A 52 10.69 -17.89 5.75
CA GLY A 52 10.79 -18.94 4.74
C GLY A 52 9.59 -19.00 3.79
N ASN A 53 8.52 -18.23 4.04
CA ASN A 53 7.37 -18.16 3.15
C ASN A 53 7.71 -17.53 1.80
N THR A 54 6.93 -17.87 0.76
CA THR A 54 6.96 -17.19 -0.52
C THR A 54 5.75 -16.27 -0.68
N LEU A 55 5.89 -15.23 -1.50
CA LEU A 55 4.81 -14.25 -1.72
C LEU A 55 4.51 -14.18 -3.22
N ASP A 56 3.35 -14.71 -3.63
CA ASP A 56 2.79 -14.47 -4.96
C ASP A 56 1.96 -13.18 -4.93
N THR A 57 2.42 -12.17 -5.67
CA THR A 57 1.86 -10.82 -5.56
C THR A 57 1.12 -10.40 -6.81
N THR A 58 -0.15 -10.08 -6.65
CA THR A 58 -1.00 -9.51 -7.69
C THR A 58 -1.27 -8.03 -7.43
N LEU A 59 -1.07 -7.19 -8.44
CA LEU A 59 -1.38 -5.76 -8.39
C LEU A 59 -2.78 -5.48 -8.93
N GLY A 60 -3.52 -4.60 -8.27
CA GLY A 60 -4.83 -4.18 -8.74
C GLY A 60 -5.35 -2.93 -8.04
N PRO A 61 -6.29 -2.18 -8.66
CA PRO A 61 -6.94 -1.06 -8.00
C PRO A 61 -7.71 -1.50 -6.75
N SER A 62 -7.74 -0.63 -5.72
CA SER A 62 -8.52 -0.86 -4.50
C SER A 62 -10.04 -0.92 -4.75
N MET A 63 -10.50 -0.35 -5.86
CA MET A 63 -11.92 -0.20 -6.18
C MET A 63 -12.14 -0.10 -7.68
N GLY A 64 -13.41 -0.06 -8.08
CA GLY A 64 -13.80 0.11 -9.47
C GLY A 64 -14.30 -1.18 -10.13
N LYS A 65 -14.65 -1.05 -11.42
CA LYS A 65 -15.26 -2.14 -12.21
C LYS A 65 -14.26 -2.83 -13.14
N SER A 66 -12.98 -2.41 -13.12
CA SER A 66 -11.93 -3.09 -13.90
C SER A 66 -11.82 -4.54 -13.45
N PRO A 67 -11.64 -5.51 -14.37
CA PRO A 67 -11.39 -6.91 -14.01
C PRO A 67 -10.19 -7.10 -13.08
N GLU A 68 -9.21 -6.19 -13.13
CA GLU A 68 -8.00 -6.22 -12.29
C GLU A 68 -8.22 -5.66 -10.89
N ALA A 69 -9.36 -4.98 -10.62
CA ALA A 69 -9.64 -4.44 -9.31
C ALA A 69 -9.76 -5.55 -8.26
N ILE A 70 -9.18 -5.34 -7.07
CA ILE A 70 -9.17 -6.32 -5.97
C ILE A 70 -10.58 -6.83 -5.66
N PRO A 71 -11.64 -5.98 -5.55
CA PRO A 71 -12.99 -6.48 -5.32
C PRO A 71 -13.49 -7.41 -6.43
N GLN A 72 -13.15 -7.13 -7.69
CA GLN A 72 -13.57 -7.96 -8.83
C GLN A 72 -12.83 -9.30 -8.86
N ARG A 73 -11.55 -9.32 -8.49
CA ARG A 73 -10.75 -10.54 -8.35
C ARG A 73 -11.33 -11.45 -7.27
N LEU A 74 -11.59 -10.89 -6.08
CA LEU A 74 -12.21 -11.63 -4.97
C LEU A 74 -13.62 -12.15 -5.33
N ALA A 75 -14.40 -11.34 -6.07
CA ALA A 75 -15.74 -11.77 -6.52
C ALA A 75 -15.70 -12.96 -7.49
N ARG A 76 -14.62 -13.10 -8.27
CA ARG A 76 -14.40 -14.26 -9.17
C ARG A 76 -13.77 -15.45 -8.45
N GLY A 77 -13.44 -15.35 -7.15
CA GLY A 77 -12.83 -16.42 -6.39
C GLY A 77 -11.33 -16.60 -6.68
N GLU A 78 -10.63 -15.56 -7.16
CA GLU A 78 -9.17 -15.63 -7.27
C GLU A 78 -8.55 -15.80 -5.88
N PRO A 79 -7.54 -16.68 -5.73
CA PRO A 79 -6.89 -16.92 -4.44
C PRO A 79 -6.30 -15.65 -3.86
N ALA A 80 -6.53 -15.42 -2.56
CA ALA A 80 -5.90 -14.34 -1.81
C ALA A 80 -5.86 -14.70 -0.33
N ASP A 81 -4.69 -14.57 0.29
CA ASP A 81 -4.49 -14.70 1.73
C ASP A 81 -4.44 -13.33 2.40
N VAL A 82 -3.95 -12.32 1.68
CA VAL A 82 -3.87 -10.94 2.15
C VAL A 82 -4.33 -9.98 1.06
N VAL A 83 -5.14 -8.99 1.45
CA VAL A 83 -5.45 -7.82 0.61
C VAL A 83 -4.92 -6.56 1.28
N ILE A 84 -4.22 -5.72 0.50
CA ILE A 84 -3.67 -4.41 0.92
C ILE A 84 -4.28 -3.34 0.02
N MET A 85 -5.08 -2.44 0.58
CA MET A 85 -5.87 -1.53 -0.22
C MET A 85 -6.27 -0.27 0.53
N VAL A 86 -6.96 0.63 -0.13
CA VAL A 86 -7.55 1.82 0.50
C VAL A 86 -8.52 1.40 1.60
N GLY A 87 -8.38 1.98 2.80
CA GLY A 87 -9.07 1.55 4.01
C GLY A 87 -10.60 1.52 3.88
N TYR A 88 -11.22 2.58 3.32
CA TYR A 88 -12.67 2.59 3.16
C TYR A 88 -13.18 1.55 2.15
N ALA A 89 -12.39 1.22 1.12
CA ALA A 89 -12.74 0.15 0.19
C ALA A 89 -12.56 -1.24 0.83
N LEU A 90 -11.62 -1.39 1.77
CA LEU A 90 -11.51 -2.58 2.61
C LEU A 90 -12.71 -2.72 3.54
N ASP A 91 -13.20 -1.61 4.12
CA ASP A 91 -14.38 -1.61 4.97
C ASP A 91 -15.65 -2.06 4.20
N ASP A 92 -15.74 -1.72 2.91
CA ASP A 92 -16.80 -2.23 2.04
C ASP A 92 -16.71 -3.76 1.89
N LEU A 93 -15.52 -4.30 1.64
CA LEU A 93 -15.31 -5.76 1.55
C LEU A 93 -15.58 -6.49 2.87
N ILE A 94 -15.28 -5.86 4.01
CA ILE A 94 -15.62 -6.40 5.35
C ILE A 94 -17.13 -6.45 5.52
N ARG A 95 -17.84 -5.37 5.20
CA ARG A 95 -19.30 -5.29 5.29
C ARG A 95 -19.98 -6.32 4.37
N ASP A 96 -19.41 -6.56 3.19
CA ASP A 96 -19.89 -7.55 2.23
C ASP A 96 -19.50 -8.99 2.59
N GLY A 97 -18.83 -9.21 3.74
CA GLY A 97 -18.42 -10.53 4.22
C GLY A 97 -17.34 -11.20 3.36
N LYS A 98 -16.55 -10.43 2.61
CA LYS A 98 -15.43 -10.92 1.78
C LYS A 98 -14.11 -10.93 2.51
N VAL A 99 -13.95 -10.06 3.51
CA VAL A 99 -12.74 -9.94 4.35
C VAL A 99 -13.16 -10.07 5.82
N ARG A 100 -12.34 -10.74 6.62
CA ARG A 100 -12.58 -10.93 8.06
C ARG A 100 -12.46 -9.61 8.80
N ALA A 101 -13.48 -9.23 9.56
CA ALA A 101 -13.53 -7.95 10.29
C ALA A 101 -12.43 -7.84 11.36
N ASP A 102 -12.10 -8.95 12.01
CA ASP A 102 -11.08 -9.05 13.07
C ASP A 102 -9.63 -9.05 12.54
N SER A 103 -9.45 -9.10 11.22
CA SER A 103 -8.13 -9.11 10.58
C SER A 103 -7.66 -7.76 10.10
N ARG A 104 -8.50 -6.71 10.17
CA ARG A 104 -8.18 -5.39 9.64
C ARG A 104 -7.05 -4.73 10.43
N VAL A 105 -5.96 -4.35 9.73
CA VAL A 105 -4.85 -3.58 10.28
C VAL A 105 -4.62 -2.31 9.46
N GLU A 106 -4.24 -1.23 10.13
CA GLU A 106 -3.86 0.03 9.51
C GLU A 106 -2.38 0.01 9.18
N LEU A 107 -1.98 0.45 7.98
CA LEU A 107 -0.61 0.35 7.51
C LEU A 107 0.07 1.71 7.36
N ALA A 108 -0.59 2.67 6.70
CA ALA A 108 0.00 3.97 6.41
C ALA A 108 -1.04 4.99 5.96
N ASP A 109 -0.70 6.27 6.08
CA ASP A 109 -1.39 7.37 5.42
C ASP A 109 -0.62 7.80 4.18
N SER A 110 -1.35 8.06 3.11
CA SER A 110 -0.79 8.57 1.88
C SER A 110 -1.37 9.94 1.54
N ARG A 111 -0.50 10.84 1.11
CA ARG A 111 -0.84 12.20 0.71
C ARG A 111 -0.64 12.39 -0.79
N ILE A 112 -1.37 13.35 -1.35
CA ILE A 112 -1.23 13.75 -2.74
C ILE A 112 -0.05 14.70 -2.86
N GLY A 113 0.78 14.45 -3.86
CA GLY A 113 1.88 15.31 -4.24
C GLY A 113 1.85 15.66 -5.71
N MET A 114 2.80 16.50 -6.11
CA MET A 114 2.96 16.96 -7.48
C MET A 114 4.37 16.67 -8.00
N VAL A 115 4.45 16.35 -9.27
CA VAL A 115 5.71 16.22 -10.03
C VAL A 115 5.73 17.14 -11.24
N VAL A 116 6.95 17.49 -11.65
CA VAL A 116 7.29 18.09 -12.93
C VAL A 116 8.30 17.19 -13.63
N ARG A 117 8.56 17.42 -14.93
CA ARG A 117 9.64 16.73 -15.64
C ARG A 117 10.99 17.10 -15.03
N ASP A 118 11.95 16.17 -15.06
CA ASP A 118 13.31 16.45 -14.61
C ASP A 118 13.91 17.65 -15.37
N GLY A 119 14.55 18.55 -14.61
CA GLY A 119 15.11 19.79 -15.13
C GLY A 119 14.12 20.92 -15.36
N ALA A 120 12.81 20.69 -15.24
CA ALA A 120 11.83 21.77 -15.29
C ALA A 120 11.82 22.58 -13.98
N PRO A 121 11.47 23.90 -14.05
CA PRO A 121 11.29 24.70 -12.84
C PRO A 121 10.26 24.09 -11.90
N LYS A 122 10.55 24.09 -10.59
CA LYS A 122 9.59 23.68 -9.57
C LYS A 122 8.70 24.85 -9.19
N PRO A 123 7.39 24.80 -9.50
CA PRO A 123 6.48 25.85 -9.07
C PRO A 123 6.26 25.78 -7.55
N ASP A 124 5.91 26.90 -6.95
CA ASP A 124 5.51 26.95 -5.55
C ASP A 124 4.10 26.36 -5.38
N ILE A 125 4.00 25.28 -4.61
CA ILE A 125 2.72 24.66 -4.22
C ILE A 125 2.57 24.54 -2.70
N ALA A 126 3.43 25.22 -1.93
CA ALA A 126 3.40 25.11 -0.47
C ALA A 126 2.21 25.85 0.16
N SER A 127 1.63 26.82 -0.56
CA SER A 127 0.43 27.56 -0.16
C SER A 127 -0.75 27.28 -1.09
N ILE A 128 -1.97 27.58 -0.63
CA ILE A 128 -3.18 27.50 -1.45
C ILE A 128 -3.04 28.40 -2.68
N ASP A 129 -2.56 29.63 -2.50
CA ASP A 129 -2.41 30.58 -3.59
C ASP A 129 -1.33 30.12 -4.59
N GLY A 130 -0.19 29.61 -4.11
CA GLY A 130 0.85 29.04 -4.95
C GLY A 130 0.33 27.86 -5.78
N LEU A 131 -0.38 26.92 -5.15
CA LEU A 131 -1.01 25.79 -5.85
C LEU A 131 -2.03 26.27 -6.88
N LYS A 132 -2.87 27.24 -6.51
CA LYS A 132 -3.87 27.83 -7.43
C LYS A 132 -3.20 28.46 -8.65
N GLN A 133 -2.17 29.29 -8.45
CA GLN A 133 -1.43 29.92 -9.55
C GLN A 133 -0.73 28.86 -10.43
N THR A 134 -0.14 27.83 -9.82
CA THR A 134 0.46 26.72 -10.55
C THR A 134 -0.56 26.04 -11.47
N LEU A 135 -1.74 25.71 -10.96
CA LEU A 135 -2.81 25.09 -11.75
C LEU A 135 -3.29 26.00 -12.89
N LEU A 136 -3.44 27.29 -12.62
CA LEU A 136 -3.91 28.26 -13.63
C LEU A 136 -2.90 28.46 -14.77
N HIS A 137 -1.59 28.45 -14.48
CA HIS A 137 -0.54 28.69 -15.46
C HIS A 137 -0.06 27.43 -16.19
N ALA A 138 -0.27 26.24 -15.61
CA ALA A 138 0.11 24.99 -16.26
C ALA A 138 -0.58 24.83 -17.61
N LYS A 139 0.17 24.36 -18.62
CA LYS A 139 -0.35 24.09 -19.98
C LYS A 139 -1.15 22.80 -20.03
N SER A 140 -0.75 21.80 -19.24
CA SER A 140 -1.43 20.51 -19.14
C SER A 140 -1.22 19.89 -17.77
N ILE A 141 -2.24 19.20 -17.28
CA ILE A 141 -2.29 18.62 -15.93
C ILE A 141 -2.73 17.15 -16.04
N ALA A 142 -1.95 16.26 -15.45
CA ALA A 142 -2.30 14.84 -15.33
C ALA A 142 -2.68 14.49 -13.90
N TYR A 143 -3.68 13.62 -13.73
CA TYR A 143 -4.03 13.00 -12.45
C TYR A 143 -4.42 11.54 -12.67
N SER A 144 -4.35 10.73 -11.62
CA SER A 144 -4.59 9.28 -11.73
C SER A 144 -6.09 8.94 -11.81
N ASP A 145 -6.40 7.70 -12.19
CA ASP A 145 -7.73 7.10 -12.10
C ASP A 145 -8.03 6.47 -10.72
N SER A 146 -7.16 6.73 -9.72
CA SER A 146 -7.28 6.24 -8.35
C SER A 146 -7.95 7.26 -7.40
N ALA A 147 -7.96 6.96 -6.10
CA ALA A 147 -8.56 7.82 -5.07
C ALA A 147 -8.06 9.27 -5.12
N SER A 148 -6.75 9.49 -5.37
CA SER A 148 -6.20 10.85 -5.50
C SER A 148 -6.76 11.60 -6.69
N GLY A 149 -6.89 10.94 -7.83
CA GLY A 149 -7.42 11.58 -9.04
C GLY A 149 -8.91 11.90 -8.92
N VAL A 150 -9.69 11.01 -8.31
CA VAL A 150 -11.12 11.27 -8.03
C VAL A 150 -11.28 12.51 -7.15
N TYR A 151 -10.45 12.64 -6.11
CA TYR A 151 -10.46 13.84 -5.26
C TYR A 151 -10.07 15.11 -6.04
N ILE A 152 -9.01 15.05 -6.85
CA ILE A 152 -8.52 16.20 -7.63
C ILE A 152 -9.61 16.70 -8.58
N GLU A 153 -10.22 15.78 -9.32
CA GLU A 153 -11.24 16.11 -10.31
C GLU A 153 -12.52 16.65 -9.67
N ARG A 154 -13.01 15.97 -8.63
CA ARG A 154 -14.33 16.25 -8.09
C ARG A 154 -14.36 17.32 -7.01
N GLU A 155 -13.25 17.51 -6.29
CA GLU A 155 -13.21 18.36 -5.11
C GLU A 155 -12.13 19.44 -5.15
N LEU A 156 -10.86 19.08 -5.44
CA LEU A 156 -9.75 20.03 -5.31
C LEU A 156 -9.93 21.27 -6.18
N PHE A 157 -10.26 21.09 -7.47
CA PHE A 157 -10.42 22.19 -8.39
C PHE A 157 -11.57 23.13 -7.99
N LYS A 158 -12.65 22.58 -7.45
CA LYS A 158 -13.78 23.35 -6.91
C LYS A 158 -13.40 24.12 -5.65
N ARG A 159 -12.73 23.44 -4.72
CA ARG A 159 -12.28 24.07 -3.46
C ARG A 159 -11.33 25.24 -3.70
N LEU A 160 -10.53 25.15 -4.76
CA LEU A 160 -9.61 26.22 -5.18
C LEU A 160 -10.29 27.29 -6.06
N GLY A 161 -11.53 27.07 -6.51
CA GLY A 161 -12.26 27.98 -7.40
C GLY A 161 -11.61 28.13 -8.78
N VAL A 162 -11.02 27.05 -9.32
CA VAL A 162 -10.32 27.05 -10.62
C VAL A 162 -10.85 26.02 -11.60
N GLU A 163 -11.93 25.32 -11.27
CA GLU A 163 -12.46 24.19 -12.05
C GLU A 163 -12.65 24.53 -13.51
N GLU A 164 -13.34 25.63 -13.83
CA GLU A 164 -13.64 26.02 -15.21
C GLU A 164 -12.38 26.28 -16.06
N GLN A 165 -11.35 26.90 -15.46
CA GLN A 165 -10.11 27.23 -16.14
C GLN A 165 -9.18 26.02 -16.30
N VAL A 166 -9.28 25.06 -15.38
CA VAL A 166 -8.37 23.92 -15.30
C VAL A 166 -8.92 22.69 -16.02
N ALA A 167 -10.23 22.44 -15.98
CA ALA A 167 -10.86 21.25 -16.59
C ALA A 167 -10.49 21.00 -18.07
N PRO A 168 -10.39 22.03 -18.96
CA PRO A 168 -10.04 21.79 -20.36
C PRO A 168 -8.64 21.20 -20.57
N LYS A 169 -7.69 21.46 -19.65
CA LYS A 169 -6.28 21.07 -19.73
C LYS A 169 -5.88 19.98 -18.72
N ALA A 170 -6.80 19.54 -17.86
CA ALA A 170 -6.59 18.49 -16.89
C ALA A 170 -7.17 17.16 -17.41
N LYS A 171 -6.38 16.10 -17.35
CA LYS A 171 -6.78 14.79 -17.86
C LYS A 171 -6.46 13.68 -16.88
N MET A 172 -7.40 12.76 -16.76
CA MET A 172 -7.19 11.51 -16.06
C MET A 172 -6.30 10.57 -16.89
N VAL A 173 -5.27 10.02 -16.25
CA VAL A 173 -4.34 9.04 -16.85
C VAL A 173 -4.69 7.67 -16.28
N PRO A 174 -5.26 6.76 -17.10
CA PRO A 174 -5.64 5.44 -16.61
C PRO A 174 -4.47 4.46 -16.61
N ARG A 175 -4.39 3.62 -15.58
CA ARG A 175 -3.58 2.39 -15.51
C ARG A 175 -2.06 2.55 -15.52
N ILE A 176 -1.52 3.74 -15.71
CA ILE A 176 -0.07 3.98 -15.69
C ILE A 176 0.28 5.04 -14.64
N PRO A 177 1.49 5.04 -14.08
CA PRO A 177 1.92 6.07 -13.15
C PRO A 177 1.85 7.47 -13.80
N VAL A 178 1.22 8.43 -13.13
CA VAL A 178 1.13 9.81 -13.64
C VAL A 178 2.52 10.43 -13.88
N ALA A 179 3.47 10.12 -13.01
CA ALA A 179 4.83 10.62 -13.16
C ALA A 179 5.50 10.17 -14.48
N SER A 180 5.10 9.05 -15.09
CA SER A 180 5.67 8.58 -16.35
C SER A 180 5.25 9.45 -17.55
N VAL A 181 4.00 9.91 -17.58
CA VAL A 181 3.52 10.82 -18.66
C VAL A 181 4.05 12.25 -18.48
N VAL A 182 4.44 12.62 -17.26
CA VAL A 182 5.17 13.88 -17.02
C VAL A 182 6.63 13.75 -17.41
N ALA A 183 7.27 12.63 -17.06
CA ALA A 183 8.68 12.36 -17.41
C ALA A 183 8.92 12.35 -18.91
N ASN A 184 8.01 11.79 -19.71
CA ASN A 184 8.12 11.76 -21.17
C ASN A 184 7.65 13.06 -21.87
N GLY A 185 7.11 14.03 -21.10
CA GLY A 185 6.71 15.36 -21.59
C GLY A 185 5.32 15.43 -22.20
N GLU A 186 4.47 14.42 -22.04
CA GLU A 186 3.07 14.48 -22.48
C GLU A 186 2.26 15.49 -21.66
N TYR A 187 2.61 15.63 -20.36
CA TYR A 187 2.00 16.59 -19.45
C TYR A 187 3.07 17.43 -18.74
N GLU A 188 2.73 18.67 -18.45
CA GLU A 188 3.64 19.60 -17.77
C GLU A 188 3.76 19.31 -16.28
N ILE A 189 2.62 19.08 -15.62
CA ILE A 189 2.56 18.73 -14.20
C ILE A 189 1.66 17.50 -13.98
N GLY A 190 1.93 16.76 -12.90
CA GLY A 190 1.14 15.58 -12.56
C GLY A 190 0.92 15.43 -11.06
N PHE A 191 -0.24 14.90 -10.69
CA PHE A 191 -0.65 14.68 -9.32
C PHE A 191 -1.03 13.23 -9.09
N GLN A 192 -0.49 12.63 -8.02
CA GLN A 192 -0.83 11.27 -7.58
C GLN A 192 -0.43 11.12 -6.10
N GLN A 193 -0.65 9.95 -5.52
CA GLN A 193 -0.09 9.61 -4.21
C GLN A 193 1.44 9.74 -4.24
N VAL A 194 2.05 10.34 -3.21
CA VAL A 194 3.50 10.56 -3.15
C VAL A 194 4.29 9.28 -3.38
N SER A 195 3.86 8.17 -2.77
CA SER A 195 4.50 6.85 -2.90
C SER A 195 4.47 6.26 -4.31
N GLU A 196 3.57 6.74 -5.16
CA GLU A 196 3.49 6.33 -6.58
C GLU A 196 4.28 7.27 -7.49
N LEU A 197 4.54 8.50 -7.05
CA LEU A 197 5.33 9.49 -7.79
C LEU A 197 6.84 9.26 -7.64
N LEU A 198 7.31 9.03 -6.41
CA LEU A 198 8.73 8.95 -6.07
C LEU A 198 9.52 7.87 -6.82
N PRO A 199 8.98 6.67 -7.11
CA PRO A 199 9.76 5.63 -7.78
C PRO A 199 10.03 5.90 -9.26
N VAL A 200 9.35 6.86 -9.90
CA VAL A 200 9.41 7.07 -11.34
C VAL A 200 10.58 7.99 -11.69
N LYS A 201 11.51 7.48 -12.48
CA LYS A 201 12.66 8.25 -13.00
C LYS A 201 12.21 9.21 -14.12
N GLY A 202 12.88 10.34 -14.24
CA GLY A 202 12.57 11.35 -15.25
C GLY A 202 11.52 12.37 -14.83
N ALA A 203 10.95 12.22 -13.63
CA ALA A 203 10.07 13.19 -13.00
C ALA A 203 10.63 13.61 -11.64
N THR A 204 10.61 14.91 -11.39
CA THR A 204 11.06 15.52 -10.15
C THR A 204 9.88 15.80 -9.23
N PHE A 205 9.93 15.29 -8.00
CA PHE A 205 8.95 15.60 -6.97
C PHE A 205 9.07 17.06 -6.52
N VAL A 206 7.98 17.79 -6.60
CA VAL A 206 7.89 19.21 -6.20
C VAL A 206 7.57 19.34 -4.72
N GLY A 207 6.54 18.62 -4.26
CA GLY A 207 6.05 18.68 -2.89
C GLY A 207 4.68 18.03 -2.75
N LYS A 208 4.21 17.95 -1.50
CA LYS A 208 2.81 17.62 -1.17
C LYS A 208 1.96 18.86 -1.40
N ILE A 209 0.70 18.71 -1.82
CA ILE A 209 -0.25 19.82 -1.82
C ILE A 209 -0.54 20.27 -0.39
N PRO A 210 -1.00 21.55 -0.16
CA PRO A 210 -1.19 22.07 1.19
C PRO A 210 -2.18 21.22 2.02
N GLU A 211 -1.88 21.04 3.32
CA GLU A 211 -2.70 20.21 4.22
C GLU A 211 -4.17 20.67 4.29
N SER A 212 -4.44 21.94 4.18
CA SER A 212 -5.80 22.49 4.22
C SER A 212 -6.68 22.08 3.02
N VAL A 213 -6.06 21.63 1.94
CA VAL A 213 -6.72 21.09 0.74
C VAL A 213 -6.21 19.69 0.38
N GLN A 214 -5.59 18.99 1.33
CA GLN A 214 -5.12 17.64 1.16
C GLN A 214 -6.27 16.63 1.27
N SER A 215 -6.10 15.50 0.60
CA SER A 215 -6.90 14.29 0.83
C SER A 215 -5.99 13.17 1.29
N VAL A 216 -6.07 12.83 2.56
CA VAL A 216 -5.28 11.76 3.13
C VAL A 216 -5.98 10.43 2.86
N THR A 217 -5.29 9.53 2.18
CA THR A 217 -5.78 8.17 1.91
C THR A 217 -5.15 7.20 2.90
N ARG A 218 -5.93 6.62 3.81
CA ARG A 218 -5.51 5.56 4.69
C ARG A 218 -5.40 4.24 3.91
N TYR A 219 -4.25 3.56 3.98
CA TYR A 219 -4.06 2.19 3.53
C TYR A 219 -4.19 1.24 4.69
N ALA A 220 -4.93 0.16 4.46
CA ALA A 220 -5.16 -0.91 5.42
C ALA A 220 -5.04 -2.27 4.73
N ALA A 221 -4.91 -3.31 5.53
CA ALA A 221 -4.87 -4.66 5.04
C ALA A 221 -5.81 -5.57 5.85
N GLY A 222 -6.17 -6.70 5.27
CA GLY A 222 -7.03 -7.68 5.90
C GLY A 222 -6.89 -9.06 5.25
N ILE A 223 -7.48 -10.06 5.89
CA ILE A 223 -7.48 -11.46 5.47
C ILE A 223 -8.82 -11.77 4.81
N PRO A 224 -8.87 -12.14 3.52
CA PRO A 224 -10.09 -12.63 2.88
C PRO A 224 -10.68 -13.84 3.61
N VAL A 225 -12.00 -13.98 3.59
CA VAL A 225 -12.70 -15.11 4.25
C VAL A 225 -12.26 -16.45 3.67
N GLY A 226 -11.90 -16.48 2.37
CA GLY A 226 -11.42 -17.67 1.67
C GLY A 226 -9.90 -17.90 1.73
N ALA A 227 -9.16 -17.17 2.58
CA ALA A 227 -7.72 -17.34 2.74
C ALA A 227 -7.34 -18.78 3.09
N GLN A 228 -6.34 -19.33 2.42
CA GLN A 228 -5.87 -20.71 2.64
C GLN A 228 -4.85 -20.77 3.78
N HIS A 229 -4.06 -19.71 3.99
CA HIS A 229 -2.99 -19.62 4.99
C HIS A 229 -3.24 -18.45 5.97
N PRO A 230 -4.33 -18.51 6.79
CA PRO A 230 -4.75 -17.38 7.63
C PRO A 230 -3.76 -17.02 8.75
N GLU A 231 -3.01 -17.98 9.28
CA GLU A 231 -2.03 -17.71 10.34
C GLU A 231 -0.78 -17.01 9.79
N GLU A 232 -0.28 -17.44 8.64
CA GLU A 232 0.83 -16.82 7.94
C GLU A 232 0.43 -15.43 7.39
N ALA A 233 -0.80 -15.30 6.92
CA ALA A 233 -1.39 -14.01 6.54
C ALA A 233 -1.42 -13.05 7.73
N LYS A 234 -1.84 -13.50 8.90
CA LYS A 234 -1.82 -12.70 10.13
C LYS A 234 -0.41 -12.30 10.54
N ALA A 235 0.57 -13.22 10.40
CA ALA A 235 1.97 -12.90 10.64
C ALA A 235 2.48 -11.82 9.70
N LEU A 236 2.13 -11.88 8.40
CA LEU A 236 2.47 -10.84 7.41
C LEU A 236 1.82 -9.50 7.78
N LEU A 237 0.54 -9.46 8.13
CA LEU A 237 -0.14 -8.24 8.55
C LEU A 237 0.52 -7.59 9.77
N ASN A 238 0.83 -8.38 10.79
CA ASN A 238 1.51 -7.91 11.99
C ASN A 238 2.91 -7.36 11.67
N TYR A 239 3.64 -8.00 10.76
CA TYR A 239 4.94 -7.53 10.31
C TYR A 239 4.83 -6.18 9.59
N LEU A 240 3.91 -6.05 8.62
CA LEU A 240 3.71 -4.83 7.84
C LEU A 240 3.26 -3.64 8.71
N ALA A 241 2.46 -3.90 9.76
CA ALA A 241 1.99 -2.88 10.70
C ALA A 241 2.97 -2.61 11.86
N SER A 242 4.05 -3.38 11.96
CA SER A 242 4.98 -3.29 13.09
C SER A 242 5.73 -1.95 13.16
N PRO A 243 6.14 -1.50 14.35
CA PRO A 243 7.02 -0.32 14.47
C PRO A 243 8.33 -0.47 13.69
N GLY A 244 8.85 -1.69 13.55
CA GLY A 244 10.07 -1.98 12.78
C GLY A 244 9.92 -1.75 11.28
N ALA A 245 8.71 -1.84 10.74
CA ALA A 245 8.43 -1.60 9.32
C ALA A 245 8.30 -0.09 8.98
N GLN A 246 8.09 0.77 9.97
CA GLN A 246 7.71 2.17 9.73
C GLN A 246 8.79 3.00 9.03
N ALA A 247 10.06 2.72 9.26
CA ALA A 247 11.15 3.41 8.55
C ALA A 247 11.11 3.12 7.04
N ASP A 248 10.86 1.86 6.65
CA ASP A 248 10.72 1.47 5.24
C ASP A 248 9.44 2.09 4.63
N VAL A 249 8.34 2.13 5.38
CA VAL A 249 7.09 2.78 4.96
C VAL A 249 7.34 4.26 4.66
N GLN A 250 7.95 4.99 5.60
CA GLN A 250 8.24 6.43 5.45
C GLN A 250 9.21 6.71 4.30
N ALA A 251 10.20 5.85 4.08
CA ALA A 251 11.15 6.00 2.97
C ALA A 251 10.48 5.98 1.59
N THR A 252 9.25 5.45 1.49
CA THR A 252 8.46 5.46 0.25
C THR A 252 7.56 6.67 0.08
N GLY A 253 7.60 7.63 1.00
CA GLY A 253 6.76 8.84 0.97
C GLY A 253 5.38 8.68 1.59
N LEU A 254 5.14 7.55 2.25
CA LEU A 254 3.98 7.32 3.11
C LEU A 254 4.24 7.89 4.51
N ASP A 255 3.18 8.18 5.23
CA ASP A 255 3.26 8.60 6.63
C ASP A 255 2.84 7.43 7.54
N SER A 256 3.55 7.28 8.66
CA SER A 256 3.22 6.27 9.67
C SER A 256 1.84 6.52 10.27
N VAL A 257 1.16 5.44 10.60
CA VAL A 257 -0.03 5.50 11.46
C VAL A 257 0.35 5.08 12.86
N PRO A 258 -0.23 5.71 13.91
CA PRO A 258 0.01 5.28 15.28
C PRO A 258 -0.39 3.80 15.44
N ALA A 259 0.46 3.03 16.10
CA ALA A 259 0.09 1.70 16.55
C ALA A 259 -1.08 1.85 17.55
N ARG A 260 -2.17 1.12 17.31
CA ARG A 260 -3.31 1.04 18.24
C ARG A 260 -3.09 -0.04 19.27
#